data_c1c74156faea518b31ddd219f5108235
#
_entry.id   c1c74156faea518b31ddd219f5108235
#
_cell.length_a   1.000
_cell.length_b   1.000
_cell.length_c   1.000
_cell.angle_alpha   90.00
_cell.angle_beta   90.00
_cell.angle_gamma   90.00
#
_symmetry.space_group_name_H-M   'P 1'
#
loop_
_entity.id
_entity.type
_entity.pdbx_description
1 polymer ?
#
loop_
_entity_poly.entity_id
_entity_poly.type
_entity_poly.pdbx_seq_one_letter_code
_entity_poly.pdbx_strand_id
1 'polypeptide(L)'
;MIFKQKIFPIILAILISICSCENKNLIDESTVFRYNEHKNINSLDPIFAKDIANIQAVNQLFNGLVEMDNKLNVVPSIAKSWEISENGKIYSFKIDTTVKFHPHPKLKKRNVTAYDFEYSFNRLLDPKNASPGRWVFDKVDNFKAKNDSIF
;
A
#
# COMPACT_ATOMS: atom_id res chain seq x y z
N MET A 1 -27.02 -66.25 -2.65
CA MET A 1 -25.56 -65.88 -2.73
C MET A 1 -25.27 -64.68 -3.65
N ILE A 2 -26.25 -64.20 -4.40
CA ILE A 2 -26.10 -63.13 -5.41
C ILE A 2 -26.12 -61.67 -4.78
N PHE A 3 -26.71 -61.54 -3.60
CA PHE A 3 -26.88 -60.21 -2.96
C PHE A 3 -25.56 -59.61 -2.38
N LYS A 4 -24.65 -60.45 -1.93
CA LYS A 4 -23.33 -59.99 -1.39
C LYS A 4 -22.38 -59.43 -2.48
N GLN A 5 -22.55 -59.89 -3.71
CA GLN A 5 -21.63 -59.53 -4.82
C GLN A 5 -21.92 -58.13 -5.40
N LYS A 6 -23.14 -57.60 -5.21
CA LYS A 6 -23.52 -56.26 -5.70
C LYS A 6 -23.23 -55.13 -4.70
N ILE A 7 -23.06 -55.44 -3.43
CA ILE A 7 -22.84 -54.44 -2.36
C ILE A 7 -21.38 -53.99 -2.31
N PHE A 8 -20.45 -54.87 -2.64
CA PHE A 8 -19.02 -54.59 -2.62
C PHE A 8 -18.59 -53.40 -3.50
N PRO A 9 -19.03 -53.27 -4.79
CA PRO A 9 -18.68 -52.11 -5.60
C PRO A 9 -19.30 -50.80 -5.12
N ILE A 10 -20.48 -50.87 -4.47
CA ILE A 10 -21.13 -49.68 -3.92
C ILE A 10 -20.36 -49.14 -2.70
N ILE A 11 -19.92 -50.04 -1.81
CA ILE A 11 -19.11 -49.68 -0.64
C ILE A 11 -17.77 -49.14 -1.08
N LEU A 12 -17.15 -49.70 -2.10
CA LEU A 12 -15.87 -49.21 -2.65
C LEU A 12 -16.02 -47.81 -3.27
N ALA A 13 -17.13 -47.54 -3.98
CA ALA A 13 -17.42 -46.22 -4.54
C ALA A 13 -17.63 -45.16 -3.45
N ILE A 14 -18.30 -45.50 -2.36
CA ILE A 14 -18.52 -44.62 -1.19
C ILE A 14 -17.18 -44.34 -0.49
N LEU A 15 -16.31 -45.34 -0.33
CA LEU A 15 -14.99 -45.15 0.28
C LEU A 15 -14.09 -44.20 -0.55
N ILE A 16 -14.15 -44.30 -1.87
CA ILE A 16 -13.37 -43.41 -2.76
C ILE A 16 -13.87 -41.96 -2.69
N SER A 17 -15.20 -41.76 -2.49
CA SER A 17 -15.79 -40.43 -2.37
C SER A 17 -15.38 -39.69 -1.08
N ILE A 18 -14.97 -40.41 -0.03
CA ILE A 18 -14.56 -39.82 1.26
C ILE A 18 -13.10 -39.39 1.23
N CYS A 19 -12.29 -39.86 0.29
CA CYS A 19 -10.88 -39.49 0.13
C CYS A 19 -10.64 -38.22 -0.69
N SER A 20 -11.67 -37.46 -1.02
CA SER A 20 -11.54 -36.16 -1.64
C SER A 20 -11.11 -35.15 -0.58
N CYS A 21 -9.89 -35.33 -0.06
CA CYS A 21 -9.20 -34.27 0.70
C CYS A 21 -8.79 -33.19 -0.31
N GLU A 22 -9.50 -32.08 -0.28
CA GLU A 22 -9.10 -30.84 -0.91
C GLU A 22 -7.72 -30.46 -0.38
N ASN A 23 -6.73 -30.41 -1.26
CA ASN A 23 -5.42 -29.83 -0.93
C ASN A 23 -5.64 -28.33 -0.70
N LYS A 24 -6.06 -27.98 0.51
CA LYS A 24 -5.92 -26.60 0.98
C LYS A 24 -4.44 -26.32 0.96
N ASN A 25 -4.02 -25.43 0.06
CA ASN A 25 -2.72 -24.78 0.20
C ASN A 25 -2.68 -24.28 1.64
N LEU A 26 -1.87 -24.91 2.47
CA LEU A 26 -1.70 -24.55 3.86
C LEU A 26 -1.00 -23.19 3.86
N ILE A 27 -1.79 -22.12 3.83
CA ILE A 27 -1.27 -20.80 4.15
C ILE A 27 -0.79 -20.92 5.59
N ASP A 28 0.49 -20.68 5.80
CA ASP A 28 1.05 -20.62 7.16
C ASP A 28 0.32 -19.49 7.91
N GLU A 29 -0.61 -19.85 8.76
CA GLU A 29 -1.41 -18.90 9.55
C GLU A 29 -0.53 -17.95 10.39
N SER A 30 0.70 -18.35 10.73
CA SER A 30 1.65 -17.49 11.45
C SER A 30 2.10 -16.28 10.63
N THR A 31 1.96 -16.32 9.29
CA THR A 31 2.32 -15.23 8.37
C THR A 31 1.12 -14.40 7.92
N VAL A 32 -0.08 -14.73 8.39
CA VAL A 32 -1.32 -14.06 7.99
C VAL A 32 -1.76 -13.08 9.06
N PHE A 33 -1.73 -11.80 8.75
CA PHE A 33 -2.36 -10.76 9.55
C PHE A 33 -3.80 -10.54 9.09
N ARG A 34 -4.78 -10.79 9.99
CA ARG A 34 -6.19 -10.59 9.71
C ARG A 34 -6.68 -9.32 10.39
N TYR A 35 -7.02 -8.34 9.60
CA TYR A 35 -7.55 -7.07 10.07
C TYR A 35 -9.03 -6.96 9.74
N ASN A 36 -9.86 -6.64 10.74
CA ASN A 36 -11.29 -6.43 10.56
C ASN A 36 -11.58 -4.92 10.48
N GLU A 37 -12.00 -4.49 9.30
CA GLU A 37 -12.42 -3.10 9.06
C GLU A 37 -13.94 -3.05 8.91
N HIS A 38 -14.60 -2.17 9.67
CA HIS A 38 -16.07 -2.06 9.65
C HIS A 38 -16.60 -1.11 8.58
N LYS A 39 -15.73 -0.44 7.84
CA LYS A 39 -16.10 0.36 6.67
C LYS A 39 -15.46 -0.19 5.41
N ASN A 40 -16.18 -0.08 4.30
CA ASN A 40 -15.62 -0.43 3.01
C ASN A 40 -14.47 0.51 2.64
N ILE A 41 -13.37 -0.07 2.15
CA ILE A 41 -12.28 0.67 1.52
C ILE A 41 -12.72 0.97 0.09
N ASN A 42 -13.08 2.23 -0.17
CA ASN A 42 -13.62 2.64 -1.47
C ASN A 42 -12.54 2.96 -2.50
N SER A 43 -11.35 3.34 -2.05
CA SER A 43 -10.22 3.66 -2.91
C SER A 43 -8.90 3.40 -2.20
N LEU A 44 -7.92 2.88 -2.95
CA LEU A 44 -6.53 2.78 -2.50
C LEU A 44 -5.66 3.90 -3.11
N ASP A 45 -6.26 4.82 -3.84
CA ASP A 45 -5.56 5.99 -4.37
C ASP A 45 -5.41 7.05 -3.27
N PRO A 46 -4.17 7.44 -2.91
CA PRO A 46 -3.91 8.37 -1.80
C PRO A 46 -4.65 9.69 -1.89
N ILE A 47 -4.85 10.23 -3.11
CA ILE A 47 -5.51 11.52 -3.28
C ILE A 47 -7.00 11.51 -2.90
N PHE A 48 -7.62 10.32 -2.79
CA PHE A 48 -9.03 10.16 -2.41
C PHE A 48 -9.21 9.61 -0.98
N ALA A 49 -8.13 9.40 -0.25
CA ALA A 49 -8.19 8.94 1.14
C ALA A 49 -8.75 10.05 2.05
N LYS A 50 -10.02 9.95 2.44
CA LYS A 50 -10.73 10.96 3.25
C LYS A 50 -11.30 10.44 4.57
N ASP A 51 -11.45 9.16 4.72
CA ASP A 51 -11.94 8.51 5.94
C ASP A 51 -10.89 7.56 6.52
N ILE A 52 -11.07 7.20 7.79
CA ILE A 52 -10.08 6.44 8.55
C ILE A 52 -9.75 5.11 7.86
N ALA A 53 -10.75 4.39 7.35
CA ALA A 53 -10.56 3.09 6.70
C ALA A 53 -9.66 3.21 5.45
N ASN A 54 -9.94 4.21 4.59
CA ASN A 54 -9.12 4.47 3.41
C ASN A 54 -7.71 4.95 3.78
N ILE A 55 -7.57 5.86 4.76
CA ILE A 55 -6.28 6.37 5.22
C ILE A 55 -5.42 5.24 5.79
N GLN A 56 -5.99 4.37 6.63
CA GLN A 56 -5.26 3.23 7.18
C GLN A 56 -4.79 2.27 6.11
N ALA A 57 -5.66 1.94 5.13
CA ALA A 57 -5.29 1.06 4.03
C ALA A 57 -4.19 1.68 3.14
N VAL A 58 -4.29 2.97 2.82
CA VAL A 58 -3.30 3.70 2.04
C VAL A 58 -1.95 3.75 2.77
N ASN A 59 -1.94 3.97 4.08
CA ASN A 59 -0.72 4.00 4.89
C ASN A 59 0.01 2.65 4.95
N GLN A 60 -0.67 1.53 4.68
CA GLN A 60 -0.01 0.22 4.55
C GLN A 60 0.65 0.00 3.18
N LEU A 61 0.30 0.81 2.18
CA LEU A 61 0.76 0.64 0.79
C LEU A 61 1.76 1.70 0.37
N PHE A 62 1.71 2.88 0.96
CA PHE A 62 2.48 4.04 0.56
C PHE A 62 3.22 4.64 1.74
N ASN A 63 4.48 4.99 1.51
CA ASN A 63 5.29 5.72 2.46
C ASN A 63 5.38 7.19 2.05
N GLY A 64 5.42 8.08 3.04
CA GLY A 64 5.66 9.50 2.84
C GLY A 64 7.15 9.85 2.75
N LEU A 65 7.44 11.15 2.62
CA LEU A 65 8.80 11.68 2.77
C LEU A 65 9.34 11.42 4.18
N VAL A 66 8.48 11.63 5.15
CA VAL A 66 8.73 11.45 6.59
C VAL A 66 7.60 10.65 7.20
N GLU A 67 7.82 10.14 8.39
CA GLU A 67 6.81 9.44 9.19
C GLU A 67 6.87 9.90 10.65
N MET A 68 5.91 9.48 11.45
CA MET A 68 5.90 9.72 12.88
C MET A 68 6.31 8.46 13.64
N ASP A 69 7.24 8.62 14.58
CA ASP A 69 7.57 7.54 15.51
C ASP A 69 6.49 7.39 16.61
N ASN A 70 6.66 6.38 17.47
CA ASN A 70 5.73 6.12 18.58
C ASN A 70 5.66 7.25 19.63
N LYS A 71 6.57 8.22 19.58
CA LYS A 71 6.60 9.40 20.44
C LYS A 71 6.09 10.66 19.73
N LEU A 72 5.55 10.50 18.51
CA LEU A 72 5.07 11.56 17.64
C LEU A 72 6.18 12.51 17.14
N ASN A 73 7.42 12.08 17.13
CA ASN A 73 8.49 12.83 16.48
C ASN A 73 8.47 12.54 14.97
N VAL A 74 8.76 13.56 14.18
CA VAL A 74 8.94 13.40 12.73
C VAL A 74 10.32 12.79 12.48
N VAL A 75 10.32 11.66 11.79
CA VAL A 75 11.54 10.90 11.46
C VAL A 75 11.63 10.65 9.95
N PRO A 76 12.83 10.40 9.41
CA PRO A 76 13.03 10.03 8.01
C PRO A 76 12.21 8.78 7.62
N SER A 77 11.62 8.79 6.40
CA SER A 77 11.02 7.61 5.76
C SER A 77 11.62 7.46 4.36
N ILE A 78 10.98 7.90 3.28
CA ILE A 78 11.62 7.88 1.95
C ILE A 78 12.64 9.00 1.80
N ALA A 79 12.49 10.13 2.48
CA ALA A 79 13.56 11.12 2.58
C ALA A 79 14.60 10.70 3.63
N LYS A 80 15.88 10.74 3.28
CA LYS A 80 16.99 10.50 4.23
C LYS A 80 17.16 11.63 5.23
N SER A 81 16.92 12.85 4.77
CA SER A 81 17.08 14.08 5.53
C SER A 81 16.27 15.19 4.90
N TRP A 82 16.07 16.26 5.63
CA TRP A 82 15.51 17.49 5.10
C TRP A 82 16.18 18.70 5.74
N GLU A 83 16.09 19.79 5.03
CA GLU A 83 16.59 21.10 5.45
C GLU A 83 15.47 22.13 5.32
N ILE A 84 15.47 23.10 6.21
CA ILE A 84 14.54 24.24 6.19
C ILE A 84 15.37 25.49 6.02
N SER A 85 15.01 26.31 5.04
CA SER A 85 15.68 27.61 4.83
C SER A 85 15.55 28.52 6.05
N GLU A 86 16.50 29.47 6.24
CA GLU A 86 16.53 30.37 7.38
C GLU A 86 15.20 31.15 7.59
N ASN A 87 14.52 31.48 6.50
CA ASN A 87 13.21 32.16 6.54
C ASN A 87 12.01 31.22 6.73
N GLY A 88 12.24 29.91 6.88
CA GLY A 88 11.21 28.89 7.09
C GLY A 88 10.28 28.65 5.90
N LYS A 89 10.61 29.15 4.70
CA LYS A 89 9.72 29.09 3.54
C LYS A 89 10.03 27.96 2.57
N ILE A 90 11.24 27.41 2.58
CA ILE A 90 11.66 26.34 1.69
C ILE A 90 12.03 25.12 2.53
N TYR A 91 11.40 24.00 2.22
CA TYR A 91 11.67 22.69 2.81
C TYR A 91 12.26 21.80 1.72
N SER A 92 13.51 21.43 1.87
CA SER A 92 14.23 20.59 0.90
C SER A 92 14.41 19.18 1.46
N PHE A 93 13.81 18.19 0.82
CA PHE A 93 13.90 16.79 1.24
C PHE A 93 14.81 16.02 0.30
N LYS A 94 15.83 15.37 0.84
CA LYS A 94 16.72 14.49 0.08
C LYS A 94 16.22 13.06 0.07
N ILE A 95 15.88 12.55 -1.11
CA ILE A 95 15.28 11.21 -1.30
C ILE A 95 16.32 10.10 -1.16
N ASP A 96 15.94 8.99 -0.54
CA ASP A 96 16.72 7.77 -0.58
C ASP A 96 16.53 7.07 -1.94
N THR A 97 17.52 7.24 -2.80
CA THR A 97 17.51 6.65 -4.14
C THR A 97 17.63 5.12 -4.17
N THR A 98 17.81 4.46 -3.01
CA THR A 98 17.83 2.99 -2.91
C THR A 98 16.44 2.39 -2.73
N VAL A 99 15.46 3.19 -2.29
CA VAL A 99 14.07 2.76 -2.12
C VAL A 99 13.45 2.43 -3.48
N LYS A 100 12.73 1.33 -3.54
CA LYS A 100 12.12 0.80 -4.77
C LYS A 100 10.61 0.73 -4.65
N PHE A 101 9.95 0.91 -5.79
CA PHE A 101 8.53 0.55 -5.88
C PHE A 101 8.33 -0.95 -5.71
N HIS A 102 7.15 -1.32 -5.21
CA HIS A 102 6.71 -2.72 -5.17
C HIS A 102 6.80 -3.36 -6.56
N PRO A 103 7.19 -4.64 -6.65
CA PRO A 103 7.22 -5.34 -7.92
C PRO A 103 5.81 -5.45 -8.50
N HIS A 104 5.68 -5.19 -9.80
CA HIS A 104 4.43 -5.35 -10.53
C HIS A 104 4.70 -6.09 -11.85
N PRO A 105 3.87 -7.10 -12.22
CA PRO A 105 4.14 -7.94 -13.39
C PRO A 105 4.28 -7.17 -14.71
N LYS A 106 3.57 -6.05 -14.85
CA LYS A 106 3.52 -5.24 -16.07
C LYS A 106 4.44 -4.02 -16.06
N LEU A 107 5.13 -3.74 -14.95
CA LEU A 107 5.96 -2.55 -14.80
C LEU A 107 7.42 -2.92 -14.58
N LYS A 108 8.32 -2.14 -15.16
CA LYS A 108 9.75 -2.28 -14.88
C LYS A 108 10.04 -1.91 -13.42
N LYS A 109 10.86 -2.73 -12.76
CA LYS A 109 11.38 -2.38 -11.43
C LYS A 109 12.18 -1.09 -11.54
N ARG A 110 11.88 -0.12 -10.69
CA ARG A 110 12.61 1.14 -10.61
C ARG A 110 12.66 1.68 -9.18
N ASN A 111 13.59 2.54 -8.95
CA ASN A 111 13.71 3.26 -7.69
C ASN A 111 12.72 4.42 -7.64
N VAL A 112 12.38 4.81 -6.41
CA VAL A 112 11.63 6.04 -6.14
C VAL A 112 12.55 7.24 -6.37
N THR A 113 12.00 8.31 -6.92
CA THR A 113 12.72 9.55 -7.22
C THR A 113 11.95 10.76 -6.69
N ALA A 114 12.61 11.91 -6.62
CA ALA A 114 11.97 13.17 -6.26
C ALA A 114 10.81 13.54 -7.21
N TYR A 115 10.92 13.18 -8.48
CA TYR A 115 9.88 13.42 -9.48
C TYR A 115 8.58 12.66 -9.21
N ASP A 116 8.65 11.52 -8.52
CA ASP A 116 7.46 10.77 -8.11
C ASP A 116 6.66 11.54 -7.06
N PHE A 117 7.34 12.23 -6.15
CA PHE A 117 6.71 13.12 -5.16
C PHE A 117 6.16 14.38 -5.81
N GLU A 118 6.93 15.03 -6.69
CA GLU A 118 6.45 16.18 -7.45
C GLU A 118 5.17 15.85 -8.21
N TYR A 119 5.15 14.72 -8.92
CA TYR A 119 3.97 14.24 -9.63
C TYR A 119 2.79 13.99 -8.68
N SER A 120 3.03 13.30 -7.56
CA SER A 120 1.98 12.92 -6.61
C SER A 120 1.34 14.14 -5.95
N PHE A 121 2.15 15.11 -5.52
CA PHE A 121 1.66 16.33 -4.89
C PHE A 121 0.94 17.24 -5.89
N ASN A 122 1.49 17.41 -7.09
CA ASN A 122 0.82 18.17 -8.14
C ASN A 122 -0.49 17.52 -8.57
N ARG A 123 -0.55 16.17 -8.60
CA ARG A 123 -1.78 15.43 -8.86
C ARG A 123 -2.85 15.67 -7.79
N LEU A 124 -2.44 15.76 -6.52
CA LEU A 124 -3.34 16.08 -5.40
C LEU A 124 -3.88 17.50 -5.52
N LEU A 125 -3.05 18.45 -5.96
CA LEU A 125 -3.43 19.86 -6.12
C LEU A 125 -4.25 20.12 -7.38
N ASP A 126 -4.22 19.25 -8.40
CA ASP A 126 -4.97 19.44 -9.65
C ASP A 126 -6.48 19.53 -9.37
N PRO A 127 -7.14 20.66 -9.67
CA PRO A 127 -8.56 20.84 -9.45
C PRO A 127 -9.44 19.78 -10.13
N LYS A 128 -8.98 19.20 -11.25
CA LYS A 128 -9.69 18.16 -11.99
C LYS A 128 -9.89 16.89 -11.18
N ASN A 129 -9.00 16.62 -10.23
CA ASN A 129 -9.07 15.44 -9.37
C ASN A 129 -10.03 15.64 -8.19
N ALA A 130 -10.41 16.87 -7.88
CA ALA A 130 -11.30 17.20 -6.75
C ALA A 130 -10.89 16.48 -5.44
N SER A 131 -9.57 16.40 -5.18
CA SER A 131 -9.03 15.70 -4.02
C SER A 131 -9.56 16.30 -2.71
N PRO A 132 -10.13 15.49 -1.81
CA PRO A 132 -10.57 15.98 -0.49
C PRO A 132 -9.39 16.37 0.41
N GLY A 133 -8.16 15.92 0.10
CA GLY A 133 -6.94 16.24 0.86
C GLY A 133 -6.23 17.52 0.39
N ARG A 134 -6.73 18.21 -0.65
CA ARG A 134 -6.06 19.38 -1.23
C ARG A 134 -5.74 20.47 -0.22
N TRP A 135 -6.63 20.70 0.75
CA TRP A 135 -6.49 21.74 1.77
C TRP A 135 -5.21 21.63 2.62
N VAL A 136 -4.63 20.41 2.71
CA VAL A 136 -3.38 20.17 3.46
C VAL A 136 -2.22 21.01 2.89
N PHE A 137 -2.27 21.29 1.59
CA PHE A 137 -1.24 22.04 0.88
C PHE A 137 -1.66 23.47 0.51
N ASP A 138 -2.73 24.03 1.10
CA ASP A 138 -3.20 25.39 0.78
C ASP A 138 -2.16 26.49 1.06
N LYS A 139 -1.13 26.19 1.86
CA LYS A 139 -0.03 27.13 2.19
C LYS A 139 1.24 26.85 1.41
N VAL A 140 1.22 25.87 0.50
CA VAL A 140 2.36 25.50 -0.34
C VAL A 140 2.15 26.05 -1.74
N ASP A 141 3.08 26.87 -2.21
CA ASP A 141 2.98 27.50 -3.53
C ASP A 141 3.25 26.49 -4.66
N ASN A 142 4.25 25.64 -4.49
CA ASN A 142 4.62 24.63 -5.51
C ASN A 142 5.49 23.53 -4.93
N PHE A 143 5.66 22.49 -5.73
CA PHE A 143 6.60 21.38 -5.51
C PHE A 143 7.51 21.25 -6.70
N LYS A 144 8.82 21.16 -6.49
CA LYS A 144 9.83 21.03 -7.54
C LYS A 144 10.81 19.91 -7.21
N ALA A 145 10.99 19.00 -8.14
CA ALA A 145 12.05 18.00 -8.09
C ALA A 145 13.29 18.48 -8.82
N LYS A 146 14.45 18.26 -8.22
CA LYS A 146 15.75 18.49 -8.85
C LYS A 146 16.73 17.44 -8.36
N ASN A 147 17.26 16.63 -9.27
CA ASN A 147 18.12 15.50 -8.95
C ASN A 147 17.41 14.53 -7.99
N ASP A 148 17.98 14.32 -6.80
CA ASP A 148 17.46 13.45 -5.74
C ASP A 148 16.71 14.22 -4.63
N SER A 149 16.35 15.47 -4.88
CA SER A 149 15.69 16.32 -3.89
C SER A 149 14.37 16.87 -4.40
N ILE A 150 13.42 17.04 -3.47
CA ILE A 150 12.15 17.76 -3.69
C ILE A 150 12.04 18.92 -2.72
N PHE A 151 11.55 20.05 -3.18
CA PHE A 151 11.35 21.27 -2.43
C PHE A 151 10.19 22.09 -2.99
#